data_eca808274eed40c5ba564c1c2c5ff541
#
_entry.id   eca808274eed40c5ba564c1c2c5ff541
#
_cell.length_a   1.000
_cell.length_b   1.000
_cell.length_c   1.000
_cell.angle_alpha   90.00
_cell.angle_beta   90.00
_cell.angle_gamma   90.00
#
_symmetry.space_group_name_H-M   'P 1'
#
loop_
_entity.id
_entity.type
_entity.pdbx_description
1 polymer ?
#
loop_
_entity_poly.entity_id
_entity_poly.type
_entity_poly.pdbx_seq_one_letter_code
_entity_poly.pdbx_strand_id
1 'polypeptide(L)'
;LTEHVSTRRSYDAVATQYAAAIGDELRHKPLDRALLYLISDLAADGVVLDLGCGPGHVAAHLAERSLAIGLDLSEAMAAEAWRTRKVPACAGDLTALPIRTRSAAAVVCLYAVIHLDDHGREAAYAELARVLRRDGHALIAFHVRDADHQAGDVITMAEWWGNAVELIFRFLDPEQEIAALTRAGLELVARVDRVPYRNAEHPSERCYLLVRQPE
;
A
#
# COMPACT_ATOMS: atom_id res chain seq x y z
N LEU A 1 -16.33 12.63 -12.30
CA LEU A 1 -15.41 12.66 -11.17
C LEU A 1 -14.09 11.99 -11.60
N THR A 2 -12.96 12.50 -11.14
CA THR A 2 -11.68 11.79 -11.36
C THR A 2 -11.65 10.51 -10.52
N GLU A 3 -10.91 9.48 -10.97
CA GLU A 3 -10.77 8.21 -10.23
C GLU A 3 -10.37 8.44 -8.76
N HIS A 4 -9.47 9.38 -8.49
CA HIS A 4 -9.05 9.76 -7.13
C HIS A 4 -10.22 10.21 -6.23
N VAL A 5 -11.13 11.02 -6.76
CA VAL A 5 -12.30 11.50 -5.99
C VAL A 5 -13.26 10.36 -5.70
N SER A 6 -13.50 9.48 -6.68
CA SER A 6 -14.36 8.31 -6.53
C SER A 6 -13.76 7.34 -5.52
N THR A 7 -12.46 7.02 -5.62
CA THR A 7 -11.74 6.14 -4.70
C THR A 7 -11.82 6.66 -3.26
N ARG A 8 -11.52 7.94 -3.03
CA ARG A 8 -11.62 8.55 -1.71
C ARG A 8 -13.01 8.41 -1.11
N ARG A 9 -14.06 8.84 -1.84
CA ARG A 9 -15.45 8.76 -1.37
C ARG A 9 -15.89 7.33 -1.07
N SER A 10 -15.47 6.39 -1.87
CA SER A 10 -15.79 4.98 -1.69
C SER A 10 -15.18 4.44 -0.40
N TYR A 11 -13.90 4.71 -0.15
CA TYR A 11 -13.24 4.30 1.08
C TYR A 11 -13.75 5.05 2.31
N ASP A 12 -14.11 6.35 2.19
CA ASP A 12 -14.77 7.09 3.28
C ASP A 12 -16.10 6.42 3.68
N ALA A 13 -16.88 5.94 2.70
CA ALA A 13 -18.18 5.30 2.95
C ALA A 13 -18.06 3.94 3.66
N VAL A 14 -16.99 3.20 3.45
CA VAL A 14 -16.83 1.84 4.00
C VAL A 14 -15.82 1.72 5.13
N ALA A 15 -15.21 2.81 5.58
CA ALA A 15 -14.05 2.80 6.48
C ALA A 15 -14.25 1.95 7.74
N THR A 16 -15.38 2.08 8.41
CA THR A 16 -15.67 1.32 9.64
C THR A 16 -15.87 -0.17 9.38
N GLN A 17 -16.62 -0.54 8.31
CA GLN A 17 -16.82 -1.93 7.93
C GLN A 17 -15.50 -2.57 7.46
N TYR A 18 -14.73 -1.82 6.68
CA TYR A 18 -13.41 -2.23 6.22
C TYR A 18 -12.46 -2.51 7.40
N ALA A 19 -12.41 -1.60 8.38
CA ALA A 19 -11.61 -1.79 9.59
C ALA A 19 -12.01 -3.04 10.39
N ALA A 20 -13.30 -3.32 10.49
CA ALA A 20 -13.82 -4.50 11.17
C ALA A 20 -13.50 -5.80 10.41
N ALA A 21 -13.55 -5.77 9.07
CA ALA A 21 -13.35 -6.96 8.24
C ALA A 21 -11.89 -7.36 8.09
N ILE A 22 -10.98 -6.39 7.91
CA ILE A 22 -9.57 -6.67 7.56
C ILE A 22 -8.57 -6.27 8.64
N GLY A 23 -8.99 -5.55 9.66
CA GLY A 23 -8.06 -4.99 10.67
C GLY A 23 -7.18 -6.03 11.38
N ASP A 24 -7.56 -7.29 11.40
CA ASP A 24 -6.80 -8.38 12.03
C ASP A 24 -6.19 -9.37 11.02
N GLU A 25 -6.22 -9.06 9.72
CA GLU A 25 -5.81 -10.01 8.67
C GLU A 25 -4.35 -10.46 8.77
N LEU A 26 -3.45 -9.59 9.26
CA LEU A 26 -2.02 -9.89 9.39
C LEU A 26 -1.75 -11.12 10.27
N ARG A 27 -2.61 -11.45 11.23
CA ARG A 27 -2.42 -12.66 12.05
C ARG A 27 -2.42 -13.94 11.22
N HIS A 28 -3.07 -13.94 10.07
CA HIS A 28 -3.18 -15.07 9.15
C HIS A 28 -2.19 -14.99 7.97
N LYS A 29 -1.34 -13.95 7.92
CA LYS A 29 -0.41 -13.66 6.84
C LYS A 29 1.05 -13.67 7.33
N PRO A 30 1.66 -14.86 7.59
CA PRO A 30 2.99 -14.94 8.19
C PRO A 30 4.10 -14.36 7.32
N LEU A 31 4.04 -14.49 5.98
CA LEU A 31 5.03 -13.90 5.09
C LEU A 31 4.95 -12.38 5.08
N ASP A 32 3.72 -11.83 5.07
CA ASP A 32 3.51 -10.38 5.13
C ASP A 32 4.14 -9.81 6.41
N ARG A 33 3.91 -10.45 7.58
CA ARG A 33 4.57 -10.02 8.82
C ARG A 33 6.09 -10.09 8.75
N ALA A 34 6.64 -11.15 8.15
CA ALA A 34 8.09 -11.30 8.00
C ALA A 34 8.69 -10.19 7.12
N LEU A 35 8.01 -9.83 6.02
CA LEU A 35 8.41 -8.73 5.14
C LEU A 35 8.30 -7.36 5.84
N LEU A 36 7.26 -7.15 6.65
CA LEU A 36 7.10 -5.93 7.46
C LEU A 36 8.20 -5.82 8.53
N TYR A 37 8.58 -6.92 9.19
CA TYR A 37 9.72 -6.91 10.11
C TYR A 37 11.05 -6.63 9.39
N LEU A 38 11.25 -7.20 8.20
CA LEU A 38 12.41 -6.86 7.37
C LEU A 38 12.47 -5.36 7.07
N ILE A 39 11.35 -4.74 6.72
CA ILE A 39 11.28 -3.28 6.49
C ILE A 39 11.63 -2.50 7.77
N SER A 40 11.14 -2.93 8.92
CA SER A 40 11.49 -2.30 10.20
C SER A 40 12.99 -2.41 10.50
N ASP A 41 13.60 -3.56 10.25
CA ASP A 41 15.03 -3.78 10.44
C ASP A 41 15.87 -2.92 9.47
N LEU A 42 15.46 -2.80 8.20
CA LEU A 42 16.11 -1.95 7.19
C LEU A 42 15.95 -0.45 7.49
N ALA A 43 14.85 -0.04 8.12
CA ALA A 43 14.62 1.34 8.53
C ALA A 43 15.53 1.77 9.70
N ALA A 44 16.03 0.82 10.48
CA ALA A 44 16.73 1.06 11.74
C ALA A 44 15.94 2.04 12.64
N ASP A 45 16.54 3.14 13.09
CA ASP A 45 15.89 4.15 13.94
C ASP A 45 15.08 5.21 13.16
N GLY A 46 14.91 5.04 11.86
CA GLY A 46 14.23 6.02 11.01
C GLY A 46 12.72 5.84 10.94
N VAL A 47 12.05 6.84 10.34
CA VAL A 47 10.61 6.83 10.14
C VAL A 47 10.23 5.85 9.02
N VAL A 48 9.20 5.02 9.27
CA VAL A 48 8.55 4.16 8.28
C VAL A 48 7.19 4.78 7.92
N LEU A 49 6.95 4.99 6.64
CA LEU A 49 5.65 5.46 6.13
C LEU A 49 4.84 4.26 5.64
N ASP A 50 3.59 4.17 6.06
CA ASP A 50 2.59 3.23 5.53
C ASP A 50 1.66 4.01 4.60
N LEU A 51 1.84 3.84 3.29
CA LEU A 51 1.12 4.59 2.25
C LEU A 51 -0.06 3.79 1.73
N GLY A 52 -1.26 4.37 1.81
CA GLY A 52 -2.52 3.66 1.67
C GLY A 52 -2.78 2.81 2.92
N CYS A 53 -2.56 3.39 4.09
CA CYS A 53 -2.56 2.66 5.37
C CYS A 53 -3.92 2.08 5.77
N GLY A 54 -5.01 2.50 5.12
CA GLY A 54 -6.36 2.10 5.50
C GLY A 54 -6.62 2.31 6.99
N PRO A 55 -7.18 1.31 7.70
CA PRO A 55 -7.48 1.41 9.12
C PRO A 55 -6.22 1.24 10.02
N GLY A 56 -5.02 1.29 9.46
CA GLY A 56 -3.75 1.37 10.18
C GLY A 56 -3.24 0.06 10.77
N HIS A 57 -3.73 -1.09 10.33
CA HIS A 57 -3.29 -2.39 10.88
C HIS A 57 -1.84 -2.74 10.50
N VAL A 58 -1.38 -2.33 9.31
CA VAL A 58 0.02 -2.46 8.87
C VAL A 58 0.91 -1.49 9.65
N ALA A 59 0.53 -0.21 9.71
CA ALA A 59 1.27 0.79 10.48
C ALA A 59 1.36 0.43 11.97
N ALA A 60 0.31 -0.15 12.57
CA ALA A 60 0.33 -0.63 13.96
C ALA A 60 1.33 -1.77 14.16
N HIS A 61 1.42 -2.69 13.21
CA HIS A 61 2.40 -3.78 13.25
C HIS A 61 3.83 -3.24 13.13
N LEU A 62 4.07 -2.29 12.23
CA LEU A 62 5.37 -1.60 12.10
C LEU A 62 5.73 -0.82 13.36
N ALA A 63 4.74 -0.22 14.03
CA ALA A 63 4.94 0.55 15.27
C ALA A 63 5.42 -0.28 16.47
N GLU A 64 5.37 -1.62 16.39
CA GLU A 64 5.98 -2.51 17.39
C GLU A 64 7.52 -2.37 17.44
N ARG A 65 8.15 -1.92 16.33
CA ARG A 65 9.61 -1.89 16.16
C ARG A 65 10.16 -0.58 15.60
N SER A 66 9.32 0.29 15.04
CA SER A 66 9.74 1.48 14.31
C SER A 66 8.83 2.66 14.61
N LEU A 67 9.27 3.88 14.35
CA LEU A 67 8.37 5.02 14.28
C LEU A 67 7.57 4.95 12.97
N ALA A 68 6.32 4.46 13.04
CA ALA A 68 5.45 4.31 11.89
C ALA A 68 4.39 5.42 11.80
N ILE A 69 4.17 5.94 10.60
CA ILE A 69 3.16 6.96 10.29
C ILE A 69 2.37 6.50 9.07
N GLY A 70 1.03 6.50 9.19
CA GLY A 70 0.12 6.15 8.10
C GLY A 70 -0.26 7.37 7.26
N LEU A 71 -0.43 7.16 5.95
CA LEU A 71 -1.10 8.09 5.05
C LEU A 71 -2.14 7.33 4.24
N ASP A 72 -3.33 7.92 4.09
CA ASP A 72 -4.39 7.36 3.25
C ASP A 72 -5.09 8.46 2.47
N LEU A 73 -5.59 8.15 1.28
CA LEU A 73 -6.38 9.10 0.49
C LEU A 73 -7.71 9.42 1.18
N SER A 74 -8.28 8.45 1.92
CA SER A 74 -9.51 8.58 2.70
C SER A 74 -9.23 9.16 4.09
N GLU A 75 -9.85 10.30 4.39
CA GLU A 75 -9.80 10.89 5.73
C GLU A 75 -10.44 9.97 6.78
N ALA A 76 -11.51 9.26 6.41
CA ALA A 76 -12.17 8.33 7.30
C ALA A 76 -11.28 7.13 7.64
N MET A 77 -10.50 6.60 6.69
CA MET A 77 -9.51 5.54 6.95
C MET A 77 -8.41 6.03 7.90
N ALA A 78 -7.84 7.20 7.66
CA ALA A 78 -6.83 7.78 8.55
C ALA A 78 -7.38 8.02 9.98
N ALA A 79 -8.64 8.44 10.09
CA ALA A 79 -9.32 8.58 11.38
C ALA A 79 -9.53 7.22 12.07
N GLU A 80 -9.89 6.16 11.32
CA GLU A 80 -10.01 4.80 11.85
C GLU A 80 -8.67 4.26 12.37
N ALA A 81 -7.56 4.53 11.69
CA ALA A 81 -6.21 4.15 12.13
C ALA A 81 -5.89 4.75 13.51
N TRP A 82 -6.17 6.02 13.72
CA TRP A 82 -6.00 6.65 15.03
C TRP A 82 -6.99 6.12 16.07
N ARG A 83 -8.27 6.00 15.70
CA ARG A 83 -9.33 5.58 16.62
C ARG A 83 -9.12 4.16 17.15
N THR A 84 -8.78 3.22 16.28
CA THR A 84 -8.73 1.79 16.60
C THR A 84 -7.34 1.29 16.98
N ARG A 85 -6.29 1.83 16.36
CA ARG A 85 -4.90 1.35 16.51
C ARG A 85 -3.97 2.32 17.21
N LYS A 86 -4.40 3.57 17.43
CA LYS A 86 -3.58 4.66 18.00
C LYS A 86 -2.32 4.96 17.19
N VAL A 87 -2.37 4.68 15.90
CA VAL A 87 -1.26 5.01 14.98
C VAL A 87 -1.46 6.43 14.45
N PRO A 88 -0.42 7.27 14.47
CA PRO A 88 -0.46 8.55 13.78
C PRO A 88 -0.74 8.34 12.29
N ALA A 89 -1.81 8.94 11.80
CA ALA A 89 -2.17 8.87 10.39
C ALA A 89 -2.76 10.21 9.92
N CYS A 90 -2.55 10.53 8.65
CA CYS A 90 -3.13 11.72 8.02
C CYS A 90 -3.62 11.42 6.60
N ALA A 91 -4.49 12.29 6.09
CA ALA A 91 -4.91 12.24 4.71
C ALA A 91 -3.74 12.63 3.78
N GLY A 92 -3.58 11.90 2.68
CA GLY A 92 -2.53 12.17 1.70
C GLY A 92 -2.75 11.39 0.41
N ASP A 93 -2.36 12.02 -0.71
CA ASP A 93 -2.39 11.43 -2.04
C ASP A 93 -1.02 10.83 -2.37
N LEU A 94 -1.00 9.57 -2.81
CA LEU A 94 0.24 8.87 -3.22
C LEU A 94 0.97 9.59 -4.36
N THR A 95 0.25 10.30 -5.21
CA THR A 95 0.80 11.03 -6.37
C THR A 95 1.34 12.41 -6.02
N ALA A 96 1.12 12.88 -4.78
CA ALA A 96 1.57 14.18 -4.26
C ALA A 96 1.69 14.15 -2.74
N LEU A 97 2.69 13.42 -2.23
CA LEU A 97 2.84 13.18 -0.79
C LEU A 97 3.18 14.47 -0.02
N PRO A 98 2.46 14.80 1.06
CA PRO A 98 2.76 15.95 1.92
C PRO A 98 3.97 15.67 2.83
N ILE A 99 4.99 15.02 2.30
CA ILE A 99 6.18 14.54 3.01
C ILE A 99 7.41 15.20 2.43
N ARG A 100 8.33 15.58 3.31
CA ARG A 100 9.61 16.18 2.91
C ARG A 100 10.45 15.18 2.11
N THR A 101 11.15 15.70 1.11
CA THR A 101 12.16 14.93 0.36
C THR A 101 13.20 14.32 1.29
N ARG A 102 13.55 13.05 1.05
CA ARG A 102 14.60 12.29 1.75
C ARG A 102 14.43 12.25 3.29
N SER A 103 13.18 12.09 3.75
CA SER A 103 12.88 12.06 5.18
C SER A 103 12.40 10.69 5.70
N ALA A 104 12.00 9.79 4.82
CA ALA A 104 11.60 8.44 5.19
C ALA A 104 12.78 7.46 5.12
N ALA A 105 12.94 6.65 6.15
CA ALA A 105 13.92 5.56 6.15
C ALA A 105 13.40 4.36 5.38
N ALA A 106 12.10 4.11 5.49
CA ALA A 106 11.44 3.10 4.70
C ALA A 106 9.99 3.50 4.37
N VAL A 107 9.44 2.86 3.35
CA VAL A 107 8.06 3.00 2.90
C VAL A 107 7.44 1.62 2.75
N VAL A 108 6.20 1.46 3.16
CA VAL A 108 5.35 0.32 2.85
C VAL A 108 4.15 0.82 2.04
N CYS A 109 3.81 0.15 0.95
CA CYS A 109 2.65 0.47 0.13
C CYS A 109 1.99 -0.84 -0.34
N LEU A 110 1.06 -1.36 0.48
CA LEU A 110 0.42 -2.63 0.23
C LEU A 110 -0.98 -2.42 -0.37
N TYR A 111 -1.18 -2.88 -1.59
CA TYR A 111 -2.47 -2.89 -2.29
C TYR A 111 -3.11 -1.51 -2.52
N ALA A 112 -2.35 -0.41 -2.44
CA ALA A 112 -2.86 0.93 -2.71
C ALA A 112 -2.63 1.36 -4.16
N VAL A 113 -1.49 1.00 -4.77
CA VAL A 113 -1.16 1.36 -6.16
C VAL A 113 -2.10 0.73 -7.19
N ILE A 114 -2.84 -0.31 -6.83
CA ILE A 114 -3.82 -0.99 -7.69
C ILE A 114 -5.02 -0.12 -8.07
N HIS A 115 -5.23 0.99 -7.37
CA HIS A 115 -6.28 1.98 -7.68
C HIS A 115 -5.83 3.06 -8.67
N LEU A 116 -4.54 3.12 -8.97
CA LEU A 116 -3.96 4.12 -9.86
C LEU A 116 -3.84 3.58 -11.29
N ASP A 117 -4.14 4.42 -12.28
CA ASP A 117 -3.76 4.15 -13.65
C ASP A 117 -2.23 4.22 -13.85
N ASP A 118 -1.73 3.94 -15.05
CA ASP A 118 -0.29 3.90 -15.33
C ASP A 118 0.38 5.24 -14.99
N HIS A 119 -0.24 6.37 -15.36
CA HIS A 119 0.28 7.69 -15.07
C HIS A 119 0.29 8.00 -13.57
N GLY A 120 -0.77 7.63 -12.86
CA GLY A 120 -0.86 7.75 -11.41
C GLY A 120 0.20 6.91 -10.69
N ARG A 121 0.47 5.67 -11.17
CA ARG A 121 1.55 4.84 -10.61
C ARG A 121 2.92 5.42 -10.86
N GLU A 122 3.20 5.94 -12.06
CA GLU A 122 4.46 6.64 -12.35
C GLU A 122 4.68 7.83 -11.41
N ALA A 123 3.65 8.64 -11.19
CA ALA A 123 3.71 9.75 -10.24
C ALA A 123 3.93 9.27 -8.80
N ALA A 124 3.21 8.22 -8.36
CA ALA A 124 3.37 7.64 -7.03
C ALA A 124 4.80 7.09 -6.82
N TYR A 125 5.38 6.40 -7.79
CA TYR A 125 6.75 5.88 -7.69
C TYR A 125 7.81 6.99 -7.69
N ALA A 126 7.60 8.07 -8.42
CA ALA A 126 8.44 9.26 -8.31
C ALA A 126 8.38 9.89 -6.91
N GLU A 127 7.19 9.93 -6.29
CA GLU A 127 7.02 10.41 -4.92
C GLU A 127 7.68 9.46 -3.89
N LEU A 128 7.58 8.13 -4.07
CA LEU A 128 8.30 7.16 -3.25
C LEU A 128 9.82 7.42 -3.31
N ALA A 129 10.37 7.55 -4.52
CA ALA A 129 11.79 7.84 -4.71
C ALA A 129 12.19 9.20 -4.07
N ARG A 130 11.31 10.20 -4.17
CA ARG A 130 11.56 11.53 -3.60
C ARG A 130 11.61 11.53 -2.07
N VAL A 131 10.67 10.81 -1.41
CA VAL A 131 10.56 10.84 0.05
C VAL A 131 11.56 9.93 0.75
N LEU A 132 11.99 8.84 0.10
CA LEU A 132 13.01 7.94 0.64
C LEU A 132 14.35 8.64 0.78
N ARG A 133 14.99 8.46 1.94
CA ARG A 133 16.39 8.86 2.12
C ARG A 133 17.30 7.98 1.25
N ARG A 134 18.57 8.38 1.08
CA ARG A 134 19.58 7.51 0.48
C ARG A 134 19.65 6.19 1.25
N ASP A 135 19.78 5.09 0.53
CA ASP A 135 19.70 3.72 1.05
C ASP A 135 18.38 3.36 1.76
N GLY A 136 17.36 4.22 1.65
CA GLY A 136 16.02 3.92 2.13
C GLY A 136 15.35 2.84 1.25
N HIS A 137 14.46 2.05 1.86
CA HIS A 137 13.81 0.93 1.19
C HIS A 137 12.31 1.12 1.07
N ALA A 138 11.70 0.57 0.03
CA ALA A 138 10.25 0.46 -0.07
C ALA A 138 9.81 -0.97 -0.35
N LEU A 139 8.72 -1.37 0.30
CA LEU A 139 8.00 -2.61 0.03
C LEU A 139 6.66 -2.29 -0.60
N ILE A 140 6.46 -2.71 -1.84
CA ILE A 140 5.23 -2.50 -2.60
C ILE A 140 4.57 -3.85 -2.82
N ALA A 141 3.25 -3.97 -2.62
CA ALA A 141 2.52 -5.20 -2.93
C ALA A 141 1.25 -4.93 -3.74
N PHE A 142 0.94 -5.86 -4.63
CA PHE A 142 -0.23 -5.78 -5.51
C PHE A 142 -0.72 -7.16 -5.94
N HIS A 143 -1.95 -7.19 -6.48
CA HIS A 143 -2.56 -8.37 -7.08
C HIS A 143 -2.05 -8.55 -8.51
N VAL A 144 -1.71 -9.81 -8.88
CA VAL A 144 -1.20 -10.16 -10.22
C VAL A 144 -2.29 -10.81 -11.06
N ARG A 145 -2.98 -11.81 -10.50
CA ARG A 145 -4.07 -12.53 -11.16
C ARG A 145 -4.94 -13.29 -10.14
N ASP A 146 -6.11 -13.69 -10.56
CA ASP A 146 -6.97 -14.64 -9.86
C ASP A 146 -7.58 -15.68 -10.82
N ALA A 147 -8.69 -16.33 -10.44
CA ALA A 147 -9.33 -17.33 -11.28
C ALA A 147 -9.93 -16.75 -12.57
N ASP A 148 -10.37 -15.50 -12.53
CA ASP A 148 -11.14 -14.83 -13.58
C ASP A 148 -10.35 -13.72 -14.29
N HIS A 149 -9.24 -13.22 -13.69
CA HIS A 149 -8.50 -12.06 -14.18
C HIS A 149 -7.01 -12.33 -14.28
N GLN A 150 -6.36 -11.66 -15.24
CA GLN A 150 -4.92 -11.71 -15.49
C GLN A 150 -4.28 -10.33 -15.29
N ALA A 151 -2.95 -10.30 -15.24
CA ALA A 151 -2.18 -9.06 -15.25
C ALA A 151 -2.58 -8.17 -16.44
N GLY A 152 -2.89 -6.90 -16.16
CA GLY A 152 -3.43 -5.92 -17.09
C GLY A 152 -4.95 -5.75 -17.02
N ASP A 153 -5.68 -6.69 -16.41
CA ASP A 153 -7.12 -6.58 -16.27
C ASP A 153 -7.50 -5.50 -15.24
N VAL A 154 -8.65 -4.87 -15.51
CA VAL A 154 -9.23 -3.80 -14.69
C VAL A 154 -10.65 -4.17 -14.33
N ILE A 155 -10.98 -4.16 -13.05
CA ILE A 155 -12.33 -4.41 -12.55
C ILE A 155 -12.87 -3.18 -11.83
N THR A 156 -14.19 -2.99 -11.95
CA THR A 156 -14.90 -1.93 -11.23
C THR A 156 -15.86 -2.55 -10.23
N MET A 157 -15.82 -2.08 -8.99
CA MET A 157 -16.75 -2.47 -7.94
C MET A 157 -17.74 -1.33 -7.70
N ALA A 158 -19.03 -1.63 -7.77
CA ALA A 158 -20.11 -0.67 -7.60
C ALA A 158 -20.80 -0.76 -6.24
N GLU A 159 -20.56 -1.84 -5.48
CA GLU A 159 -21.13 -2.05 -4.15
C GLU A 159 -20.13 -2.78 -3.27
N TRP A 160 -19.97 -2.36 -2.01
CA TRP A 160 -19.17 -3.06 -1.00
C TRP A 160 -19.86 -3.01 0.36
N TRP A 161 -20.20 -4.18 0.90
CA TRP A 161 -20.93 -4.34 2.18
C TRP A 161 -22.19 -3.50 2.30
N GLY A 162 -23.00 -3.44 1.23
CA GLY A 162 -24.25 -2.68 1.17
C GLY A 162 -24.08 -1.18 0.95
N ASN A 163 -22.85 -0.70 0.75
CA ASN A 163 -22.58 0.69 0.38
C ASN A 163 -22.33 0.81 -1.11
N ALA A 164 -22.91 1.82 -1.75
CA ALA A 164 -22.58 2.18 -3.11
C ALA A 164 -21.15 2.72 -3.15
N VAL A 165 -20.30 2.14 -3.98
CA VAL A 165 -18.91 2.53 -4.18
C VAL A 165 -18.60 2.66 -5.67
N GLU A 166 -17.53 3.35 -6.00
CA GLU A 166 -16.97 3.42 -7.35
C GLU A 166 -15.46 3.20 -7.23
N LEU A 167 -15.07 1.92 -7.15
CA LEU A 167 -13.69 1.51 -6.97
C LEU A 167 -13.19 0.78 -8.20
N ILE A 168 -12.01 1.15 -8.63
CA ILE A 168 -11.29 0.49 -9.71
C ILE A 168 -10.13 -0.28 -9.09
N PHE A 169 -10.01 -1.55 -9.45
CA PHE A 169 -8.91 -2.42 -9.07
C PHE A 169 -8.19 -2.89 -10.34
N ARG A 170 -6.87 -2.91 -10.29
CA ARG A 170 -6.02 -3.35 -11.39
C ARG A 170 -5.18 -4.53 -10.95
N PHE A 171 -5.13 -5.56 -11.79
CA PHE A 171 -4.18 -6.66 -11.68
C PHE A 171 -2.92 -6.24 -12.41
N LEU A 172 -1.80 -6.12 -11.70
CA LEU A 172 -0.59 -5.50 -12.22
C LEU A 172 0.42 -6.55 -12.68
N ASP A 173 1.16 -6.21 -13.74
CA ASP A 173 2.26 -7.03 -14.26
C ASP A 173 3.55 -6.69 -13.50
N PRO A 174 4.15 -7.66 -12.77
CA PRO A 174 5.36 -7.42 -12.01
C PRO A 174 6.53 -6.85 -12.82
N GLU A 175 6.71 -7.25 -14.07
CA GLU A 175 7.80 -6.76 -14.91
C GLU A 175 7.57 -5.28 -15.32
N GLN A 176 6.32 -4.91 -15.60
CA GLN A 176 5.98 -3.52 -15.89
C GLN A 176 6.17 -2.62 -14.66
N GLU A 177 5.79 -3.11 -13.47
CA GLU A 177 5.95 -2.36 -12.23
C GLU A 177 7.44 -2.22 -11.84
N ILE A 178 8.26 -3.27 -12.02
CA ILE A 178 9.72 -3.19 -11.84
C ILE A 178 10.33 -2.16 -12.80
N ALA A 179 9.91 -2.15 -14.06
CA ALA A 179 10.39 -1.18 -15.03
C ALA A 179 9.97 0.26 -14.66
N ALA A 180 8.75 0.47 -14.15
CA ALA A 180 8.27 1.78 -13.70
C ALA A 180 9.04 2.28 -12.47
N LEU A 181 9.29 1.42 -11.49
CA LEU A 181 10.09 1.72 -10.30
C LEU A 181 11.55 2.07 -10.68
N THR A 182 12.11 1.34 -11.64
CA THR A 182 13.46 1.62 -12.17
C THR A 182 13.51 2.97 -12.88
N ARG A 183 12.49 3.33 -13.67
CA ARG A 183 12.40 4.67 -14.28
C ARG A 183 12.29 5.79 -13.24
N ALA A 184 11.66 5.52 -12.10
CA ALA A 184 11.62 6.45 -10.96
C ALA A 184 12.96 6.56 -10.21
N GLY A 185 13.98 5.78 -10.57
CA GLY A 185 15.31 5.80 -9.94
C GLY A 185 15.46 4.86 -8.76
N LEU A 186 14.56 3.90 -8.59
CA LEU A 186 14.63 2.88 -7.54
C LEU A 186 15.26 1.59 -8.07
N GLU A 187 16.05 0.92 -7.24
CA GLU A 187 16.69 -0.35 -7.57
C GLU A 187 15.93 -1.53 -6.96
N LEU A 188 15.63 -2.55 -7.76
CA LEU A 188 15.04 -3.79 -7.25
C LEU A 188 16.06 -4.55 -6.38
N VAL A 189 15.67 -4.86 -5.14
CA VAL A 189 16.43 -5.68 -4.20
C VAL A 189 15.94 -7.12 -4.21
N ALA A 190 14.61 -7.30 -4.16
CA ALA A 190 14.00 -8.62 -4.15
C ALA A 190 12.58 -8.58 -4.70
N ARG A 191 12.15 -9.71 -5.28
CA ARG A 191 10.77 -9.98 -5.64
C ARG A 191 10.31 -11.25 -4.94
N VAL A 192 9.09 -11.22 -4.43
CA VAL A 192 8.44 -12.37 -3.82
C VAL A 192 7.05 -12.53 -4.42
N ASP A 193 6.82 -13.65 -5.08
CA ASP A 193 5.50 -14.02 -5.60
C ASP A 193 4.88 -15.07 -4.67
N ARG A 194 3.58 -14.94 -4.38
CA ARG A 194 2.89 -15.93 -3.56
C ARG A 194 1.44 -16.17 -3.99
N VAL A 195 1.01 -17.39 -3.72
CA VAL A 195 -0.41 -17.77 -3.80
C VAL A 195 -1.17 -17.24 -2.57
N PRO A 196 -2.51 -17.09 -2.65
CA PRO A 196 -3.30 -16.59 -1.53
C PRO A 196 -3.32 -17.57 -0.34
N TYR A 197 -3.40 -17.03 0.87
CA TYR A 197 -3.73 -17.81 2.07
C TYR A 197 -5.20 -18.19 2.04
N ARG A 198 -5.50 -19.48 2.10
CA ARG A 198 -6.87 -19.98 2.04
C ARG A 198 -7.71 -19.42 3.19
N ASN A 199 -8.90 -18.95 2.88
CA ASN A 199 -9.89 -18.40 3.82
C ASN A 199 -9.43 -17.19 4.66
N ALA A 200 -8.31 -16.56 4.30
CA ALA A 200 -7.76 -15.41 5.02
C ALA A 200 -7.76 -14.12 4.21
N GLU A 201 -7.95 -14.21 2.90
CA GLU A 201 -7.87 -13.07 2.00
C GLU A 201 -8.53 -13.36 0.66
N HIS A 202 -8.68 -12.33 -0.19
CA HIS A 202 -9.12 -12.50 -1.58
C HIS A 202 -8.22 -13.52 -2.32
N PRO A 203 -8.78 -14.48 -3.09
CA PRO A 203 -8.04 -15.59 -3.68
C PRO A 203 -7.25 -15.20 -4.95
N SER A 204 -6.42 -14.18 -4.86
CA SER A 204 -5.53 -13.74 -5.94
C SER A 204 -4.07 -14.03 -5.65
N GLU A 205 -3.27 -14.28 -6.67
CA GLU A 205 -1.81 -14.29 -6.56
C GLU A 205 -1.29 -12.86 -6.37
N ARG A 206 -0.22 -12.74 -5.61
CA ARG A 206 0.36 -11.45 -5.21
C ARG A 206 1.85 -11.39 -5.51
N CYS A 207 2.31 -10.19 -5.84
CA CYS A 207 3.71 -9.86 -5.94
C CYS A 207 4.08 -8.81 -4.88
N TYR A 208 5.24 -8.99 -4.27
CA TYR A 208 5.90 -8.03 -3.38
C TYR A 208 7.22 -7.64 -4.01
N LEU A 209 7.44 -6.35 -4.16
CA LEU A 209 8.68 -5.78 -4.65
C LEU A 209 9.37 -5.02 -3.51
N LEU A 210 10.54 -5.47 -3.11
CA LEU A 210 11.44 -4.72 -2.25
C LEU A 210 12.38 -3.95 -3.14
N VAL A 211 12.37 -2.63 -3.03
CA VAL A 211 13.23 -1.72 -3.79
C VAL A 211 14.04 -0.83 -2.86
N ARG A 212 15.12 -0.24 -3.36
CA ARG A 212 16.01 0.65 -2.63
C ARG A 212 16.20 1.97 -3.38
N GLN A 213 16.26 3.09 -2.65
CA GLN A 213 16.77 4.34 -3.16
C GLN A 213 18.30 4.27 -3.19
N PRO A 214 18.98 4.37 -4.34
CA PRO A 214 20.44 4.32 -4.38
C PRO A 214 21.11 5.49 -3.64
N GLU A 215 22.42 5.36 -3.36
CA GLU A 215 23.25 6.35 -2.66
C GLU A 215 23.27 7.76 -3.29
#